data_61e2572378682b4225500f0ab02d4f51
#
_entry.id   61e2572378682b4225500f0ab02d4f51
#
_cell.length_a   1.000
_cell.length_b   1.000
_cell.length_c   1.000
_cell.angle_alpha   90.00
_cell.angle_beta   90.00
_cell.angle_gamma   90.00
#
_symmetry.space_group_name_H-M   'P 1'
#
loop_
_entity.id
_entity.type
_entity.pdbx_description
1 polymer ?
#
loop_
_entity_poly.entity_id
_entity_poly.type
_entity_poly.pdbx_seq_one_letter_code
_entity_poly.pdbx_strand_id
1 'polypeptide(L)'
;MFDRLEDILIHYEELMLELNNPSVAEDQNRFRKLMKEQADLSPLVEAYKQYKQAKKDVEESLALLEEESDEEMRELAKEELSDAKERIETLENKLKILLLPKDPNDDKNIILEIRAGAGGEEAALFAAELYRMYVNYAESHRWKVEIVSLNESGIGGFKEVVAMVTGSGAYSKLKYESGVHRVQRVPETESGGRIHTSTATVAVMAEAEEVDVQIDMKDCRIDVMRASGNGGQCVNTTDSAVRLTHIPTGIVIYSQTEKSQLQNKEKAFRLLRSKLYDMELERQQNSEAEARRSQIGTGDRSEKIRTYNFPQGRVTDHRIGLTLYKLDKIMNGDIQEIIDACIAADQAKRLSNLEEAS
;
A
#
# COMPACT_ATOMS: atom_id res chain seq x y z
N MET A 1 19.31 16.97 7.04
CA MET A 1 19.16 15.95 5.98
C MET A 1 20.42 15.10 5.84
N PHE A 2 21.59 15.69 5.61
CA PHE A 2 22.85 14.93 5.35
C PHE A 2 23.35 14.13 6.56
N ASP A 3 23.23 14.64 7.79
CA ASP A 3 23.59 13.89 9.01
C ASP A 3 22.78 12.58 9.12
N ARG A 4 21.49 12.64 8.79
CA ARG A 4 20.64 11.46 8.77
C ARG A 4 21.02 10.44 7.69
N LEU A 5 21.57 10.90 6.55
CA LEU A 5 22.06 10.01 5.49
C LEU A 5 23.36 9.30 5.89
N GLU A 6 24.21 9.97 6.67
CA GLU A 6 25.40 9.35 7.22
C GLU A 6 25.08 8.25 8.23
N ASP A 7 24.12 8.50 9.13
CA ASP A 7 23.63 7.49 10.08
C ASP A 7 23.06 6.26 9.35
N ILE A 8 22.33 6.49 8.27
CA ILE A 8 21.76 5.41 7.44
C ILE A 8 22.87 4.61 6.74
N LEU A 9 23.93 5.26 6.28
CA LEU A 9 25.06 4.58 5.67
C LEU A 9 25.78 3.68 6.68
N ILE A 10 26.00 4.17 7.89
CA ILE A 10 26.63 3.41 8.98
C ILE A 10 25.74 2.20 9.32
N HIS A 11 24.44 2.41 9.50
CA HIS A 11 23.49 1.33 9.78
C HIS A 11 23.47 0.27 8.67
N TYR A 12 23.53 0.69 7.40
CA TYR A 12 23.61 -0.24 6.27
C TYR A 12 24.88 -1.08 6.30
N GLU A 13 26.03 -0.50 6.66
CA GLU A 13 27.30 -1.22 6.79
C GLU A 13 27.26 -2.23 7.94
N GLU A 14 26.67 -1.88 9.08
CA GLU A 14 26.45 -2.78 10.21
C GLU A 14 25.54 -3.95 9.80
N LEU A 15 24.46 -3.67 9.07
CA LEU A 15 23.51 -4.65 8.56
C LEU A 15 24.17 -5.63 7.57
N MET A 16 25.07 -5.14 6.71
CA MET A 16 25.86 -5.98 5.82
C MET A 16 26.84 -6.89 6.58
N LEU A 17 27.44 -6.40 7.67
CA LEU A 17 28.29 -7.20 8.54
C LEU A 17 27.49 -8.29 9.26
N GLU A 18 26.26 -7.95 9.72
CA GLU A 18 25.37 -8.89 10.38
C GLU A 18 24.89 -9.99 9.41
N LEU A 19 24.54 -9.64 8.18
CA LEU A 19 24.14 -10.60 7.14
C LEU A 19 25.26 -11.60 6.77
N ASN A 20 26.52 -11.19 6.89
CA ASN A 20 27.69 -12.05 6.67
C ASN A 20 27.99 -13.00 7.84
N ASN A 21 27.29 -12.87 8.96
CA ASN A 21 27.48 -13.74 10.11
C ASN A 21 26.77 -15.08 9.89
N PRO A 22 27.47 -16.25 9.95
CA PRO A 22 26.89 -17.56 9.74
C PRO A 22 25.72 -17.89 10.68
N SER A 23 25.71 -17.36 11.89
CA SER A 23 24.62 -17.56 12.87
C SER A 23 23.27 -16.97 12.43
N VAL A 24 23.28 -15.95 11.59
CA VAL A 24 22.05 -15.33 11.09
C VAL A 24 21.42 -16.18 9.98
N ALA A 25 22.23 -16.92 9.22
CA ALA A 25 21.74 -17.84 8.20
C ALA A 25 20.95 -19.04 8.78
N GLU A 26 21.15 -19.37 10.05
CA GLU A 26 20.42 -20.43 10.75
C GLU A 26 19.00 -20.01 11.15
N ASP A 27 18.75 -18.72 11.35
CA ASP A 27 17.42 -18.17 11.64
C ASP A 27 16.79 -17.54 10.37
N GLN A 28 15.99 -18.32 9.66
CA GLN A 28 15.31 -17.90 8.42
C GLN A 28 14.45 -16.64 8.59
N ASN A 29 13.83 -16.43 9.75
CA ASN A 29 12.95 -15.27 9.96
C ASN A 29 13.79 -13.99 10.14
N ARG A 30 14.88 -14.08 10.91
CA ARG A 30 15.82 -12.99 11.11
C ARG A 30 16.51 -12.64 9.79
N PHE A 31 17.00 -13.64 9.06
CA PHE A 31 17.63 -13.47 7.75
C PHE A 31 16.71 -12.75 6.75
N ARG A 32 15.42 -13.15 6.64
CA ARG A 32 14.45 -12.48 5.77
C ARG A 32 14.24 -11.01 6.15
N LYS A 33 14.16 -10.70 7.44
CA LYS A 33 13.99 -9.31 7.90
C LYS A 33 15.18 -8.45 7.51
N LEU A 34 16.39 -8.93 7.78
CA LEU A 34 17.62 -8.21 7.45
C LEU A 34 17.81 -8.04 5.94
N MET A 35 17.51 -9.06 5.14
CA MET A 35 17.55 -8.98 3.67
C MET A 35 16.52 -7.98 3.13
N LYS A 36 15.33 -7.92 3.70
CA LYS A 36 14.32 -6.92 3.30
C LYS A 36 14.79 -5.51 3.64
N GLU A 37 15.30 -5.30 4.83
CA GLU A 37 15.84 -4.02 5.28
C GLU A 37 17.03 -3.56 4.41
N GLN A 38 17.94 -4.47 4.07
CA GLN A 38 19.04 -4.23 3.15
C GLN A 38 18.55 -3.82 1.76
N ALA A 39 17.57 -4.53 1.20
CA ALA A 39 16.98 -4.20 -0.09
C ALA A 39 16.28 -2.83 -0.10
N ASP A 40 15.64 -2.46 1.01
CA ASP A 40 14.97 -1.18 1.17
C ASP A 40 15.95 0.00 1.27
N LEU A 41 17.09 -0.18 1.93
CA LEU A 41 18.11 0.87 2.14
C LEU A 41 19.09 0.99 0.96
N SER A 42 19.31 -0.09 0.20
CA SER A 42 20.30 -0.15 -0.89
C SER A 42 20.19 1.00 -1.90
N PRO A 43 19.00 1.34 -2.46
CA PRO A 43 18.87 2.43 -3.43
C PRO A 43 19.26 3.81 -2.85
N LEU A 44 18.96 4.04 -1.56
CA LEU A 44 19.29 5.28 -0.87
C LEU A 44 20.80 5.39 -0.64
N VAL A 45 21.42 4.32 -0.17
CA VAL A 45 22.87 4.25 0.09
C VAL A 45 23.67 4.39 -1.21
N GLU A 46 23.21 3.76 -2.29
CA GLU A 46 23.84 3.88 -3.62
C GLU A 46 23.77 5.32 -4.13
N ALA A 47 22.61 5.95 -4.07
CA ALA A 47 22.45 7.35 -4.47
C ALA A 47 23.31 8.30 -3.61
N TYR A 48 23.41 8.03 -2.31
CA TYR A 48 24.24 8.82 -1.41
C TYR A 48 25.73 8.65 -1.66
N LYS A 49 26.21 7.44 -1.96
CA LYS A 49 27.62 7.20 -2.37
C LYS A 49 27.94 7.93 -3.67
N GLN A 50 27.04 7.90 -4.66
CA GLN A 50 27.20 8.67 -5.91
C GLN A 50 27.24 10.18 -5.65
N TYR A 51 26.42 10.68 -4.74
CA TYR A 51 26.41 12.08 -4.33
C TYR A 51 27.76 12.50 -3.66
N LYS A 52 28.28 11.69 -2.74
CA LYS A 52 29.60 11.92 -2.14
C LYS A 52 30.71 11.94 -3.19
N GLN A 53 30.64 11.02 -4.16
CA GLN A 53 31.63 10.99 -5.25
C GLN A 53 31.53 12.25 -6.12
N ALA A 54 30.32 12.66 -6.51
CA ALA A 54 30.12 13.87 -7.30
C ALA A 54 30.63 15.13 -6.56
N LYS A 55 30.47 15.22 -5.23
CA LYS A 55 31.04 16.30 -4.43
C LYS A 55 32.57 16.29 -4.47
N LYS A 56 33.19 15.12 -4.37
CA LYS A 56 34.62 14.97 -4.45
C LYS A 56 35.15 15.36 -5.84
N ASP A 57 34.44 14.96 -6.90
CA ASP A 57 34.75 15.33 -8.29
C ASP A 57 34.72 16.87 -8.45
N VAL A 58 33.76 17.58 -7.81
CA VAL A 58 33.72 19.05 -7.80
C VAL A 58 34.94 19.65 -7.08
N GLU A 59 35.33 19.11 -5.93
CA GLU A 59 36.49 19.58 -5.17
C GLU A 59 37.79 19.36 -5.96
N GLU A 60 37.96 18.18 -6.57
CA GLU A 60 39.10 17.82 -7.41
C GLU A 60 39.21 18.71 -8.66
N SER A 61 38.06 18.94 -9.36
CA SER A 61 38.00 19.82 -10.54
C SER A 61 38.33 21.28 -10.19
N LEU A 62 37.88 21.77 -9.03
CA LEU A 62 38.22 23.13 -8.56
C LEU A 62 39.68 23.26 -8.23
N ALA A 63 40.28 22.27 -7.54
CA ALA A 63 41.71 22.27 -7.23
C ALA A 63 42.57 22.24 -8.52
N LEU A 64 42.15 21.43 -9.52
CA LEU A 64 42.79 21.39 -10.84
C LEU A 64 42.74 22.76 -11.55
N LEU A 65 41.63 23.46 -11.47
CA LEU A 65 41.45 24.80 -12.06
C LEU A 65 42.34 25.87 -11.39
N GLU A 66 42.69 25.69 -10.12
CA GLU A 66 43.59 26.59 -9.39
C GLU A 66 45.09 26.32 -9.67
N GLU A 67 45.46 25.03 -9.78
CA GLU A 67 46.86 24.60 -9.89
C GLU A 67 47.36 24.50 -11.33
N GLU A 68 46.46 24.23 -12.31
CA GLU A 68 46.87 23.95 -13.69
C GLU A 68 46.94 25.22 -14.54
N SER A 69 48.03 25.33 -15.31
CA SER A 69 48.28 26.46 -16.22
C SER A 69 47.96 26.13 -17.69
N ASP A 70 47.78 24.88 -18.04
CA ASP A 70 47.46 24.42 -19.38
C ASP A 70 46.00 24.70 -19.72
N GLU A 71 45.75 25.38 -20.84
CA GLU A 71 44.44 25.86 -21.25
C GLU A 71 43.50 24.70 -21.65
N GLU A 72 44.03 23.62 -22.26
CA GLU A 72 43.26 22.43 -22.60
C GLU A 72 42.82 21.67 -21.36
N MET A 73 43.72 21.48 -20.38
CA MET A 73 43.38 20.84 -19.11
C MET A 73 42.39 21.65 -18.29
N ARG A 74 42.48 22.97 -18.33
CA ARG A 74 41.50 23.86 -17.67
C ARG A 74 40.13 23.82 -18.31
N GLU A 75 40.02 23.69 -19.63
CA GLU A 75 38.72 23.51 -20.30
C GLU A 75 38.09 22.19 -19.92
N LEU A 76 38.85 21.10 -19.90
CA LEU A 76 38.38 19.78 -19.49
C LEU A 76 37.90 19.78 -18.02
N ALA A 77 38.66 20.42 -17.11
CA ALA A 77 38.25 20.56 -15.71
C ALA A 77 36.96 21.41 -15.53
N LYS A 78 36.73 22.41 -16.39
CA LYS A 78 35.48 23.16 -16.39
C LYS A 78 34.26 22.32 -16.84
N GLU A 79 34.47 21.48 -17.85
CA GLU A 79 33.43 20.58 -18.36
C GLU A 79 33.08 19.52 -17.29
N GLU A 80 34.08 18.89 -16.69
CA GLU A 80 33.89 17.96 -15.56
C GLU A 80 33.21 18.62 -14.35
N LEU A 81 33.59 19.85 -14.02
CA LEU A 81 32.94 20.63 -12.97
C LEU A 81 31.46 20.90 -13.24
N SER A 82 31.13 21.22 -14.50
CA SER A 82 29.75 21.44 -14.92
C SER A 82 28.91 20.17 -14.80
N ASP A 83 29.43 19.04 -15.30
CA ASP A 83 28.78 17.73 -15.25
C ASP A 83 28.62 17.24 -13.80
N ALA A 84 29.64 17.45 -12.96
CA ALA A 84 29.56 17.07 -11.56
C ALA A 84 28.51 17.87 -10.79
N LYS A 85 28.34 19.17 -11.08
CA LYS A 85 27.30 20.02 -10.48
C LYS A 85 25.90 19.59 -10.91
N GLU A 86 25.69 19.25 -12.18
CA GLU A 86 24.41 18.75 -12.68
C GLU A 86 24.05 17.40 -12.05
N ARG A 87 25.05 16.51 -11.90
CA ARG A 87 24.88 15.23 -11.17
C ARG A 87 24.50 15.46 -9.71
N ILE A 88 25.10 16.42 -9.02
CA ILE A 88 24.77 16.76 -7.63
C ILE A 88 23.31 17.18 -7.52
N GLU A 89 22.85 18.10 -8.35
CA GLU A 89 21.45 18.57 -8.31
C GLU A 89 20.45 17.42 -8.56
N THR A 90 20.74 16.58 -9.55
CA THR A 90 19.93 15.39 -9.87
C THR A 90 19.89 14.41 -8.70
N LEU A 91 21.06 14.15 -8.07
CA LEU A 91 21.17 13.22 -6.95
C LEU A 91 20.54 13.77 -5.66
N GLU A 92 20.59 15.08 -5.41
CA GLU A 92 19.90 15.72 -4.29
C GLU A 92 18.39 15.55 -4.40
N ASN A 93 17.84 15.76 -5.57
CA ASN A 93 16.41 15.53 -5.82
C ASN A 93 16.03 14.05 -5.67
N LYS A 94 16.85 13.15 -6.18
CA LYS A 94 16.68 11.70 -6.00
C LYS A 94 16.75 11.29 -4.53
N LEU A 95 17.68 11.80 -3.77
CA LEU A 95 17.83 11.53 -2.34
C LEU A 95 16.64 12.06 -1.53
N LYS A 96 16.13 13.26 -1.85
CA LYS A 96 14.92 13.80 -1.23
C LYS A 96 13.72 12.85 -1.43
N ILE A 97 13.55 12.32 -2.63
CA ILE A 97 12.47 11.37 -2.95
C ILE A 97 12.65 10.04 -2.19
N LEU A 98 13.88 9.51 -2.16
CA LEU A 98 14.17 8.24 -1.47
C LEU A 98 14.06 8.32 0.05
N LEU A 99 14.18 9.51 0.63
CA LEU A 99 13.97 9.78 2.06
C LEU A 99 12.49 9.90 2.44
N LEU A 100 11.58 10.00 1.46
CA LEU A 100 10.15 9.99 1.77
C LEU A 100 9.77 8.67 2.44
N PRO A 101 8.95 8.70 3.50
CA PRO A 101 8.50 7.47 4.14
C PRO A 101 7.74 6.61 3.13
N LYS A 102 8.20 5.37 2.93
CA LYS A 102 7.50 4.39 2.10
C LYS A 102 6.18 4.01 2.76
N ASP A 103 5.16 3.81 1.95
CA ASP A 103 3.90 3.25 2.42
C ASP A 103 4.12 1.76 2.77
N PRO A 104 3.82 1.31 4.00
CA PRO A 104 4.02 -0.09 4.39
C PRO A 104 3.23 -1.08 3.53
N ASN A 105 2.23 -0.59 2.80
CA ASN A 105 1.41 -1.41 1.91
C ASN A 105 1.95 -1.51 0.48
N ASP A 106 2.99 -0.75 0.11
CA ASP A 106 3.49 -0.68 -1.27
C ASP A 106 3.90 -2.04 -1.86
N ASP A 107 4.37 -2.96 -1.02
CA ASP A 107 4.77 -4.32 -1.41
C ASP A 107 3.62 -5.33 -1.41
N LYS A 108 2.43 -4.96 -0.91
CA LYS A 108 1.30 -5.88 -0.76
C LYS A 108 0.60 -6.15 -2.08
N ASN A 109 -0.04 -7.30 -2.17
CA ASN A 109 -1.04 -7.57 -3.18
C ASN A 109 -2.26 -6.66 -2.97
N ILE A 110 -3.13 -6.57 -3.98
CA ILE A 110 -4.30 -5.72 -3.91
C ILE A 110 -5.60 -6.47 -4.15
N ILE A 111 -6.65 -5.96 -3.54
CA ILE A 111 -8.03 -6.24 -3.89
C ILE A 111 -8.52 -5.07 -4.73
N LEU A 112 -8.79 -5.34 -6.01
CA LEU A 112 -9.35 -4.39 -6.97
C LEU A 112 -10.86 -4.59 -7.03
N GLU A 113 -11.62 -3.58 -6.61
CA GLU A 113 -13.07 -3.59 -6.68
C GLU A 113 -13.56 -2.52 -7.65
N ILE A 114 -14.36 -2.91 -8.63
CA ILE A 114 -14.95 -1.99 -9.61
C ILE A 114 -16.46 -2.16 -9.56
N ARG A 115 -17.19 -1.05 -9.37
CA ARG A 115 -18.65 -1.02 -9.33
C ARG A 115 -19.20 -0.05 -10.35
N ALA A 116 -20.28 -0.44 -11.01
CA ALA A 116 -21.08 0.47 -11.81
C ALA A 116 -21.68 1.58 -10.92
N GLY A 117 -21.48 2.83 -11.33
CA GLY A 117 -22.01 4.02 -10.68
C GLY A 117 -23.27 4.55 -11.38
N ALA A 118 -23.35 5.86 -11.58
CA ALA A 118 -24.45 6.50 -12.27
C ALA A 118 -24.40 6.21 -13.78
N GLY A 119 -25.50 5.71 -14.37
CA GLY A 119 -25.61 5.46 -15.82
C GLY A 119 -26.27 4.13 -16.20
N GLY A 120 -26.73 3.34 -15.22
CA GLY A 120 -27.43 2.08 -15.47
C GLY A 120 -26.57 1.06 -16.20
N GLU A 121 -27.11 0.48 -17.29
CA GLU A 121 -26.44 -0.57 -18.09
C GLU A 121 -25.12 -0.08 -18.71
N GLU A 122 -25.06 1.17 -19.16
CA GLU A 122 -23.83 1.76 -19.70
C GLU A 122 -22.71 1.85 -18.65
N ALA A 123 -23.05 2.16 -17.41
CA ALA A 123 -22.09 2.15 -16.32
C ALA A 123 -21.54 0.73 -16.05
N ALA A 124 -22.37 -0.30 -16.20
CA ALA A 124 -21.95 -1.69 -16.06
C ALA A 124 -21.04 -2.15 -17.21
N LEU A 125 -21.32 -1.74 -18.45
CA LEU A 125 -20.41 -1.98 -19.59
C LEU A 125 -19.06 -1.28 -19.39
N PHE A 126 -19.10 -0.04 -18.94
CA PHE A 126 -17.87 0.71 -18.65
C PHE A 126 -17.05 0.08 -17.51
N ALA A 127 -17.71 -0.45 -16.47
CA ALA A 127 -17.02 -1.17 -15.40
C ALA A 127 -16.30 -2.43 -15.94
N ALA A 128 -16.89 -3.17 -16.86
CA ALA A 128 -16.28 -4.32 -17.50
C ALA A 128 -15.07 -3.91 -18.38
N GLU A 129 -15.15 -2.78 -19.07
CA GLU A 129 -14.04 -2.24 -19.87
C GLU A 129 -12.87 -1.79 -18.97
N LEU A 130 -13.16 -1.10 -17.85
CA LEU A 130 -12.14 -0.73 -16.88
C LEU A 130 -11.45 -1.97 -16.28
N TYR A 131 -12.23 -3.00 -15.96
CA TYR A 131 -11.67 -4.26 -15.49
C TYR A 131 -10.70 -4.87 -16.52
N ARG A 132 -11.10 -4.93 -17.79
CA ARG A 132 -10.23 -5.42 -18.88
C ARG A 132 -8.96 -4.57 -19.01
N MET A 133 -9.08 -3.25 -18.91
CA MET A 133 -7.93 -2.34 -18.93
C MET A 133 -6.91 -2.66 -17.82
N TYR A 134 -7.38 -2.89 -16.59
CA TYR A 134 -6.50 -3.25 -15.49
C TYR A 134 -5.93 -4.66 -15.60
N VAL A 135 -6.68 -5.62 -16.14
CA VAL A 135 -6.15 -6.98 -16.43
C VAL A 135 -5.00 -6.89 -17.42
N ASN A 136 -5.17 -6.18 -18.55
CA ASN A 136 -4.14 -6.00 -19.54
C ASN A 136 -2.89 -5.31 -18.97
N TYR A 137 -3.09 -4.30 -18.11
CA TYR A 137 -2.01 -3.63 -17.41
C TYR A 137 -1.27 -4.58 -16.46
N ALA A 138 -2.00 -5.38 -15.69
CA ALA A 138 -1.43 -6.37 -14.77
C ALA A 138 -0.62 -7.43 -15.53
N GLU A 139 -1.15 -7.95 -16.64
CA GLU A 139 -0.46 -8.92 -17.51
C GLU A 139 0.86 -8.36 -18.07
N SER A 140 0.88 -7.09 -18.49
CA SER A 140 2.10 -6.42 -18.96
C SER A 140 3.20 -6.36 -17.90
N HIS A 141 2.80 -6.33 -16.62
CA HIS A 141 3.69 -6.35 -15.46
C HIS A 141 3.94 -7.75 -14.89
N ARG A 142 3.40 -8.80 -15.53
CA ARG A 142 3.48 -10.21 -15.08
C ARG A 142 2.82 -10.43 -13.72
N TRP A 143 1.80 -9.64 -13.38
CA TRP A 143 0.99 -9.83 -12.21
C TRP A 143 -0.13 -10.81 -12.51
N LYS A 144 -0.48 -11.62 -11.52
CA LYS A 144 -1.60 -12.57 -11.61
C LYS A 144 -2.88 -11.87 -11.18
N VAL A 145 -3.96 -12.04 -11.95
CA VAL A 145 -5.29 -11.53 -11.62
C VAL A 145 -6.25 -12.69 -11.45
N GLU A 146 -6.94 -12.72 -10.31
CA GLU A 146 -7.92 -13.75 -9.98
C GLU A 146 -9.23 -13.09 -9.56
N ILE A 147 -10.35 -13.46 -10.19
CA ILE A 147 -11.68 -12.96 -9.82
C ILE A 147 -12.09 -13.63 -8.52
N VAL A 148 -12.39 -12.80 -7.50
CA VAL A 148 -12.91 -13.23 -6.19
C VAL A 148 -14.44 -13.27 -6.22
N SER A 149 -15.04 -12.24 -6.79
CA SER A 149 -16.50 -12.11 -6.89
C SER A 149 -16.88 -11.36 -8.17
N LEU A 150 -17.95 -11.77 -8.81
CA LEU A 150 -18.46 -11.16 -10.03
C LEU A 150 -19.99 -11.10 -9.99
N ASN A 151 -20.54 -9.90 -10.23
CA ASN A 151 -21.96 -9.67 -10.42
C ASN A 151 -22.18 -9.07 -11.81
N GLU A 152 -22.62 -9.89 -12.74
CA GLU A 152 -22.82 -9.50 -14.14
C GLU A 152 -24.15 -8.76 -14.33
N SER A 153 -24.20 -7.90 -15.35
CA SER A 153 -25.44 -7.37 -15.91
C SER A 153 -25.90 -8.23 -17.10
N GLY A 154 -27.20 -8.22 -17.41
CA GLY A 154 -27.77 -9.04 -18.48
C GLY A 154 -27.23 -8.77 -19.90
N ILE A 155 -26.40 -7.73 -20.08
CA ILE A 155 -25.84 -7.28 -21.37
C ILE A 155 -24.31 -7.46 -21.45
N GLY A 156 -23.70 -8.27 -20.60
CA GLY A 156 -22.25 -8.50 -20.57
C GLY A 156 -21.43 -7.45 -19.85
N GLY A 157 -22.07 -6.48 -19.16
CA GLY A 157 -21.41 -5.55 -18.27
C GLY A 157 -21.29 -6.10 -16.84
N PHE A 158 -20.56 -5.41 -15.97
CA PHE A 158 -20.39 -5.77 -14.56
C PHE A 158 -21.08 -4.73 -13.66
N LYS A 159 -22.01 -5.20 -12.82
CA LYS A 159 -22.52 -4.38 -11.72
C LYS A 159 -21.45 -4.20 -10.66
N GLU A 160 -20.71 -5.27 -10.42
CA GLU A 160 -19.59 -5.31 -9.48
C GLU A 160 -18.63 -6.43 -9.89
N VAL A 161 -17.34 -6.16 -9.83
CA VAL A 161 -16.28 -7.16 -9.91
C VAL A 161 -15.26 -6.90 -8.81
N VAL A 162 -14.87 -7.95 -8.12
CA VAL A 162 -13.81 -7.95 -7.12
C VAL A 162 -12.74 -8.93 -7.59
N ALA A 163 -11.51 -8.47 -7.74
CA ALA A 163 -10.39 -9.28 -8.18
C ALA A 163 -9.19 -9.09 -7.27
N MET A 164 -8.46 -10.17 -7.03
CA MET A 164 -7.15 -10.16 -6.39
C MET A 164 -6.09 -9.97 -7.46
N VAL A 165 -5.20 -8.98 -7.27
CA VAL A 165 -4.02 -8.79 -8.14
C VAL A 165 -2.78 -9.07 -7.32
N THR A 166 -2.07 -10.12 -7.69
CA THR A 166 -0.87 -10.60 -6.99
C THR A 166 0.37 -10.27 -7.80
N GLY A 167 1.27 -9.50 -7.22
CA GLY A 167 2.54 -9.15 -7.85
C GLY A 167 3.30 -8.06 -7.10
N SER A 168 4.62 -8.05 -7.27
CA SER A 168 5.48 -7.06 -6.61
C SER A 168 5.14 -5.64 -7.06
N GLY A 169 4.91 -4.74 -6.09
CA GLY A 169 4.61 -3.34 -6.35
C GLY A 169 3.22 -3.07 -6.94
N ALA A 170 2.29 -4.03 -6.86
CA ALA A 170 0.94 -3.84 -7.39
C ALA A 170 0.21 -2.69 -6.66
N TYR A 171 0.28 -2.65 -5.33
CA TYR A 171 -0.33 -1.57 -4.55
C TYR A 171 0.33 -0.22 -4.83
N SER A 172 1.64 -0.15 -4.87
CA SER A 172 2.38 1.11 -5.09
C SER A 172 1.99 1.83 -6.38
N LYS A 173 1.60 1.10 -7.42
CA LYS A 173 1.17 1.63 -8.72
C LYS A 173 -0.34 1.86 -8.77
N LEU A 174 -1.14 0.87 -8.41
CA LEU A 174 -2.59 0.92 -8.61
C LEU A 174 -3.35 1.71 -7.54
N LYS A 175 -2.76 2.03 -6.38
CA LYS A 175 -3.39 2.86 -5.34
C LYS A 175 -3.88 4.22 -5.87
N TYR A 176 -3.24 4.75 -6.92
CA TYR A 176 -3.63 6.01 -7.57
C TYR A 176 -4.82 5.88 -8.51
N GLU A 177 -5.31 4.66 -8.77
CA GLU A 177 -6.48 4.42 -9.60
C GLU A 177 -7.80 4.45 -8.82
N SER A 178 -7.74 4.53 -7.49
CA SER A 178 -8.92 4.62 -6.63
C SER A 178 -9.69 5.91 -6.84
N GLY A 179 -11.01 5.80 -7.04
CA GLY A 179 -11.91 6.93 -7.18
C GLY A 179 -13.01 6.72 -8.22
N VAL A 180 -13.63 7.82 -8.63
CA VAL A 180 -14.73 7.81 -9.61
C VAL A 180 -14.17 8.05 -11.02
N HIS A 181 -14.36 7.08 -11.91
CA HIS A 181 -14.03 7.15 -13.32
C HIS A 181 -15.28 7.53 -14.12
N ARG A 182 -15.17 8.51 -14.99
CA ARG A 182 -16.28 9.04 -15.79
C ARG A 182 -16.07 8.78 -17.26
N VAL A 183 -17.06 8.20 -17.93
CA VAL A 183 -17.07 8.00 -19.39
C VAL A 183 -18.04 8.94 -20.06
N GLN A 184 -17.67 9.46 -21.23
CA GLN A 184 -18.49 10.25 -22.12
C GLN A 184 -18.46 9.61 -23.51
N ARG A 185 -19.55 8.96 -23.89
CA ARG A 185 -19.74 8.36 -25.23
C ARG A 185 -21.24 8.21 -25.56
N VAL A 186 -21.52 7.86 -26.78
CA VAL A 186 -22.86 7.39 -27.16
C VAL A 186 -22.96 5.95 -26.68
N PRO A 187 -23.89 5.62 -25.75
CA PRO A 187 -24.07 4.24 -25.27
C PRO A 187 -24.49 3.32 -26.39
N GLU A 188 -24.10 2.04 -26.33
CA GLU A 188 -24.60 1.01 -27.26
C GLU A 188 -26.13 0.81 -27.16
N THR A 189 -26.72 1.16 -26.04
CA THR A 189 -28.15 1.08 -25.74
C THR A 189 -28.93 2.32 -26.20
N GLU A 190 -28.27 3.36 -26.73
CA GLU A 190 -28.87 4.63 -27.13
C GLU A 190 -29.17 4.65 -28.63
N SER A 191 -30.46 4.73 -28.99
CA SER A 191 -30.91 4.80 -30.39
C SER A 191 -30.82 6.21 -31.02
N GLY A 192 -30.74 7.25 -30.18
CA GLY A 192 -30.78 8.66 -30.61
C GLY A 192 -29.41 9.29 -30.86
N GLY A 193 -28.31 8.56 -30.73
CA GLY A 193 -26.94 9.07 -30.97
C GLY A 193 -26.48 10.14 -29.97
N ARG A 194 -27.14 10.28 -28.82
CA ARG A 194 -26.79 11.29 -27.81
C ARG A 194 -25.63 10.82 -26.95
N ILE A 195 -24.68 11.74 -26.69
CA ILE A 195 -23.58 11.49 -25.76
C ILE A 195 -24.12 11.45 -24.34
N HIS A 196 -23.93 10.33 -23.64
CA HIS A 196 -24.25 10.19 -22.23
C HIS A 196 -22.99 10.21 -21.38
N THR A 197 -23.19 10.54 -20.12
CA THR A 197 -22.13 10.53 -19.11
C THR A 197 -22.46 9.48 -18.07
N SER A 198 -21.61 8.46 -17.96
CA SER A 198 -21.74 7.39 -16.97
C SER A 198 -20.50 7.34 -16.07
N THR A 199 -20.63 6.69 -14.92
CA THR A 199 -19.52 6.54 -13.97
C THR A 199 -19.38 5.11 -13.50
N ALA A 200 -18.14 4.74 -13.18
CA ALA A 200 -17.81 3.56 -12.40
C ALA A 200 -16.86 3.95 -11.27
N THR A 201 -16.97 3.29 -10.15
CA THR A 201 -16.06 3.50 -9.01
C THR A 201 -15.02 2.40 -8.97
N VAL A 202 -13.79 2.77 -8.70
CA VAL A 202 -12.66 1.85 -8.52
C VAL A 202 -12.14 2.02 -7.11
N ALA A 203 -12.07 0.94 -6.34
CA ALA A 203 -11.39 0.89 -5.05
C ALA A 203 -10.20 -0.05 -5.14
N VAL A 204 -9.05 0.40 -4.64
CA VAL A 204 -7.82 -0.39 -4.56
C VAL A 204 -7.44 -0.48 -3.10
N MET A 205 -7.54 -1.67 -2.54
CA MET A 205 -7.22 -1.94 -1.14
C MET A 205 -6.02 -2.88 -1.07
N ALA A 206 -5.13 -2.65 -0.10
CA ALA A 206 -4.06 -3.60 0.18
C ALA A 206 -4.66 -4.91 0.71
N GLU A 207 -4.08 -6.05 0.32
CA GLU A 207 -4.44 -7.34 0.90
C GLU A 207 -4.22 -7.30 2.41
N ALA A 208 -5.24 -7.67 3.16
CA ALA A 208 -5.18 -7.72 4.62
C ALA A 208 -4.33 -8.89 5.10
N GLU A 209 -3.57 -8.66 6.16
CA GLU A 209 -2.83 -9.74 6.83
C GLU A 209 -3.79 -10.58 7.67
N GLU A 210 -3.46 -11.87 7.84
CA GLU A 210 -4.22 -12.74 8.73
C GLU A 210 -4.18 -12.18 10.16
N VAL A 211 -5.34 -12.17 10.79
CA VAL A 211 -5.46 -11.73 12.19
C VAL A 211 -4.86 -12.79 13.10
N ASP A 212 -3.72 -12.49 13.70
CA ASP A 212 -3.10 -13.34 14.73
C ASP A 212 -3.30 -12.70 16.10
N VAL A 213 -4.03 -13.39 16.98
CA VAL A 213 -4.30 -12.95 18.34
C VAL A 213 -3.42 -13.69 19.32
N GLN A 214 -2.40 -12.99 19.81
CA GLN A 214 -1.55 -13.45 20.90
C GLN A 214 -2.07 -12.91 22.23
N ILE A 215 -2.31 -13.80 23.19
CA ILE A 215 -2.75 -13.43 24.54
C ILE A 215 -1.52 -13.45 25.47
N ASP A 216 -1.12 -12.28 25.98
CA ASP A 216 -0.12 -12.24 27.06
C ASP A 216 -0.81 -12.59 28.39
N MET A 217 -0.20 -13.55 29.10
CA MET A 217 -0.69 -13.96 30.44
C MET A 217 -0.65 -12.82 31.46
N LYS A 218 0.22 -11.82 31.27
CA LYS A 218 0.33 -10.63 32.14
C LYS A 218 -0.89 -9.71 32.03
N ASP A 219 -1.55 -9.73 30.89
CA ASP A 219 -2.75 -8.94 30.61
C ASP A 219 -4.02 -9.62 31.11
N CYS A 220 -3.89 -10.82 31.69
CA CYS A 220 -5.00 -11.62 32.15
C CYS A 220 -5.01 -11.73 33.68
N ARG A 221 -6.11 -11.28 34.29
CA ARG A 221 -6.39 -11.54 35.70
C ARG A 221 -7.29 -12.75 35.86
N ILE A 222 -6.87 -13.70 36.66
CA ILE A 222 -7.56 -14.97 36.90
C ILE A 222 -8.04 -15.00 38.36
N ASP A 223 -9.34 -14.98 38.55
CA ASP A 223 -9.97 -15.14 39.87
C ASP A 223 -10.62 -16.53 39.92
N VAL A 224 -10.36 -17.28 41.01
CA VAL A 224 -10.93 -18.59 41.23
C VAL A 224 -12.03 -18.49 42.27
N MET A 225 -13.14 -19.19 42.04
CA MET A 225 -14.29 -19.12 42.93
C MET A 225 -15.05 -20.47 42.93
N ARG A 226 -15.98 -20.60 43.87
CA ARG A 226 -16.89 -21.74 43.88
C ARG A 226 -17.88 -21.68 42.75
N ALA A 227 -18.21 -22.81 42.16
CA ALA A 227 -19.23 -22.88 41.16
C ALA A 227 -20.61 -22.59 41.77
N SER A 228 -21.44 -21.83 41.06
CA SER A 228 -22.82 -21.53 41.45
C SER A 228 -23.78 -22.48 40.72
N GLY A 229 -24.75 -23.07 41.43
CA GLY A 229 -25.78 -23.92 40.83
C GLY A 229 -26.26 -25.04 41.76
N ASN A 230 -27.30 -25.75 41.33
CA ASN A 230 -27.80 -26.92 42.04
C ASN A 230 -26.81 -28.07 41.93
N GLY A 231 -26.08 -28.38 43.00
CA GLY A 231 -25.06 -29.43 43.00
C GLY A 231 -24.77 -29.99 44.39
N GLY A 232 -24.16 -31.17 44.42
CA GLY A 232 -23.73 -31.86 45.65
C GLY A 232 -22.42 -31.30 46.24
N GLN A 233 -21.73 -32.07 47.07
CA GLN A 233 -20.53 -31.68 47.83
C GLN A 233 -19.42 -31.06 46.92
N CYS A 234 -19.28 -31.51 45.67
CA CYS A 234 -18.24 -31.04 44.77
C CYS A 234 -18.44 -29.57 44.32
N VAL A 235 -19.68 -29.10 44.20
CA VAL A 235 -19.99 -27.69 43.81
C VAL A 235 -19.83 -26.73 45.01
N ASN A 236 -20.09 -27.22 46.20
CA ASN A 236 -20.10 -26.37 47.42
C ASN A 236 -18.75 -26.27 48.11
N THR A 237 -17.82 -27.22 47.87
CA THR A 237 -16.55 -27.31 48.60
C THR A 237 -15.31 -27.01 47.74
N THR A 238 -15.41 -27.11 46.41
CA THR A 238 -14.23 -26.99 45.53
C THR A 238 -14.29 -25.70 44.75
N ASP A 239 -13.20 -24.90 44.75
CA ASP A 239 -13.03 -23.70 43.97
C ASP A 239 -12.70 -24.06 42.50
N SER A 240 -13.68 -24.61 41.77
CA SER A 240 -13.50 -25.08 40.39
C SER A 240 -13.87 -24.03 39.33
N ALA A 241 -14.66 -23.02 39.67
CA ALA A 241 -15.04 -21.98 38.72
C ALA A 241 -13.92 -20.93 38.53
N VAL A 242 -13.73 -20.51 37.31
CA VAL A 242 -12.72 -19.53 36.88
C VAL A 242 -13.39 -18.32 36.28
N ARG A 243 -13.01 -17.15 36.76
CA ARG A 243 -13.29 -15.85 36.16
C ARG A 243 -12.00 -15.31 35.55
N LEU A 244 -11.96 -15.19 34.26
CA LEU A 244 -10.85 -14.62 33.49
C LEU A 244 -11.21 -13.21 33.05
N THR A 245 -10.42 -12.24 33.43
CA THR A 245 -10.59 -10.83 33.01
C THR A 245 -9.38 -10.42 32.19
N HIS A 246 -9.61 -10.04 30.94
CA HIS A 246 -8.57 -9.43 30.08
C HIS A 246 -8.53 -7.94 30.36
N ILE A 247 -7.45 -7.46 30.95
CA ILE A 247 -7.33 -6.09 31.47
C ILE A 247 -7.43 -5.03 30.37
N PRO A 248 -6.74 -5.17 29.20
CA PRO A 248 -6.76 -4.13 28.16
C PRO A 248 -8.14 -3.94 27.51
N THR A 249 -8.91 -5.01 27.32
CA THR A 249 -10.24 -4.93 26.67
C THR A 249 -11.41 -4.93 27.62
N GLY A 250 -11.17 -5.24 28.91
CA GLY A 250 -12.23 -5.35 29.91
C GLY A 250 -13.13 -6.58 29.76
N ILE A 251 -12.81 -7.52 28.85
CA ILE A 251 -13.58 -8.74 28.64
C ILE A 251 -13.49 -9.63 29.85
N VAL A 252 -14.66 -10.03 30.37
CA VAL A 252 -14.78 -10.97 31.49
C VAL A 252 -15.44 -12.26 31.01
N ILE A 253 -14.79 -13.39 31.30
CA ILE A 253 -15.25 -14.73 30.95
C ILE A 253 -15.39 -15.57 32.22
N TYR A 254 -16.55 -16.18 32.37
CA TYR A 254 -16.82 -17.13 33.44
C TYR A 254 -16.85 -18.56 32.88
N SER A 255 -16.09 -19.47 33.48
CA SER A 255 -16.11 -20.89 33.16
C SER A 255 -16.29 -21.72 34.42
N GLN A 256 -17.40 -22.46 34.51
CA GLN A 256 -17.75 -23.31 35.66
C GLN A 256 -18.38 -24.64 35.24
N THR A 257 -18.27 -25.00 33.95
CA THR A 257 -18.95 -26.17 33.39
C THR A 257 -18.24 -27.49 33.70
N GLU A 258 -16.94 -27.41 33.94
CA GLU A 258 -16.11 -28.57 34.21
C GLU A 258 -15.86 -28.75 35.73
N LYS A 259 -15.60 -30.00 36.16
CA LYS A 259 -15.29 -30.28 37.57
C LYS A 259 -13.85 -29.89 37.96
N SER A 260 -12.99 -29.68 36.97
CA SER A 260 -11.59 -29.31 37.14
C SER A 260 -11.37 -27.84 36.90
N GLN A 261 -10.71 -27.16 37.86
CA GLN A 261 -10.26 -25.76 37.71
C GLN A 261 -9.38 -25.56 36.47
N LEU A 262 -8.46 -26.53 36.21
CA LEU A 262 -7.54 -26.44 35.08
C LEU A 262 -8.32 -26.45 33.74
N GLN A 263 -9.29 -27.35 33.60
CA GLN A 263 -10.13 -27.42 32.40
C GLN A 263 -10.99 -26.17 32.22
N ASN A 264 -11.54 -25.60 33.30
CA ASN A 264 -12.27 -24.33 33.25
C ASN A 264 -11.36 -23.17 32.86
N LYS A 265 -10.11 -23.17 33.34
CA LYS A 265 -9.10 -22.18 32.93
C LYS A 265 -8.79 -22.27 31.43
N GLU A 266 -8.49 -23.45 30.92
CA GLU A 266 -8.22 -23.66 29.49
C GLU A 266 -9.40 -23.26 28.61
N LYS A 267 -10.61 -23.60 29.03
CA LYS A 267 -11.85 -23.24 28.35
C LYS A 267 -12.06 -21.73 28.34
N ALA A 268 -11.78 -21.04 29.45
CA ALA A 268 -11.85 -19.59 29.54
C ALA A 268 -10.85 -18.91 28.60
N PHE A 269 -9.60 -19.37 28.50
CA PHE A 269 -8.63 -18.88 27.55
C PHE A 269 -9.01 -19.12 26.10
N ARG A 270 -9.59 -20.28 25.77
CA ARG A 270 -10.08 -20.58 24.43
C ARG A 270 -11.20 -19.62 24.04
N LEU A 271 -12.15 -19.37 24.95
CA LEU A 271 -13.23 -18.42 24.73
C LEU A 271 -12.72 -16.97 24.62
N LEU A 272 -11.72 -16.59 25.42
CA LEU A 272 -11.08 -15.28 25.31
C LEU A 272 -10.42 -15.10 23.94
N ARG A 273 -9.67 -16.10 23.47
CA ARG A 273 -9.03 -16.05 22.14
C ARG A 273 -10.05 -15.87 21.03
N SER A 274 -11.16 -16.61 21.07
CA SER A 274 -12.24 -16.46 20.08
C SER A 274 -12.83 -15.05 20.11
N LYS A 275 -13.14 -14.51 21.30
CA LYS A 275 -13.71 -13.16 21.42
C LYS A 275 -12.75 -12.07 20.97
N LEU A 276 -11.47 -12.18 21.29
CA LEU A 276 -10.46 -11.21 20.84
C LEU A 276 -10.26 -11.29 19.32
N TYR A 277 -10.28 -12.51 18.76
CA TYR A 277 -10.23 -12.71 17.31
C TYR A 277 -11.43 -12.06 16.61
N ASP A 278 -12.65 -12.29 17.12
CA ASP A 278 -13.88 -11.68 16.55
C ASP A 278 -13.82 -10.15 16.62
N MET A 279 -13.35 -9.56 17.73
CA MET A 279 -13.20 -8.12 17.87
C MET A 279 -12.16 -7.53 16.90
N GLU A 280 -11.02 -8.19 16.74
CA GLU A 280 -9.98 -7.70 15.82
C GLU A 280 -10.41 -7.85 14.35
N LEU A 281 -11.11 -8.93 14.02
CA LEU A 281 -11.72 -9.12 12.71
C LEU A 281 -12.75 -8.02 12.39
N GLU A 282 -13.63 -7.70 13.36
CA GLU A 282 -14.62 -6.62 13.21
C GLU A 282 -13.93 -5.26 13.05
N ARG A 283 -12.89 -4.99 13.83
CA ARG A 283 -12.08 -3.78 13.73
C ARG A 283 -11.44 -3.64 12.35
N GLN A 284 -10.85 -4.73 11.84
CA GLN A 284 -10.26 -4.77 10.51
C GLN A 284 -11.30 -4.50 9.42
N GLN A 285 -12.45 -5.18 9.46
CA GLN A 285 -13.54 -4.98 8.52
C GLN A 285 -14.07 -3.54 8.53
N ASN A 286 -14.21 -2.93 9.70
CA ASN A 286 -14.64 -1.54 9.83
C ASN A 286 -13.60 -0.58 9.23
N SER A 287 -12.31 -0.81 9.49
CA SER A 287 -11.21 -0.02 8.91
C SER A 287 -11.17 -0.12 7.39
N GLU A 288 -11.33 -1.33 6.84
CA GLU A 288 -11.40 -1.54 5.39
C GLU A 288 -12.64 -0.87 4.77
N ALA A 289 -13.80 -0.96 5.43
CA ALA A 289 -15.02 -0.32 4.97
C ALA A 289 -14.91 1.21 4.98
N GLU A 290 -14.23 1.78 5.97
CA GLU A 290 -13.97 3.23 6.05
C GLU A 290 -12.98 3.67 4.97
N ALA A 291 -11.88 2.94 4.80
CA ALA A 291 -10.90 3.18 3.73
C ALA A 291 -11.55 3.13 2.34
N ARG A 292 -12.40 2.12 2.09
CA ARG A 292 -13.17 2.01 0.85
C ARG A 292 -14.09 3.23 0.64
N ARG A 293 -14.84 3.64 1.65
CA ARG A 293 -15.73 4.81 1.56
C ARG A 293 -14.96 6.09 1.26
N SER A 294 -13.80 6.28 1.84
CA SER A 294 -12.95 7.46 1.60
C SER A 294 -12.43 7.51 0.16
N GLN A 295 -12.18 6.35 -0.46
CA GLN A 295 -11.69 6.27 -1.84
C GLN A 295 -12.76 6.55 -2.90
N ILE A 296 -13.97 6.04 -2.72
CA ILE A 296 -15.02 6.06 -3.76
C ILE A 296 -16.09 7.15 -3.54
N GLY A 297 -16.11 7.81 -2.39
CA GLY A 297 -17.11 8.85 -2.07
C GLY A 297 -18.54 8.35 -2.28
N THR A 298 -19.38 9.16 -2.93
CA THR A 298 -20.77 8.83 -3.29
C THR A 298 -20.90 8.18 -4.68
N GLY A 299 -19.81 8.16 -5.49
CA GLY A 299 -19.85 7.72 -6.88
C GLY A 299 -20.52 8.69 -7.85
N ASP A 300 -20.78 9.92 -7.40
CA ASP A 300 -21.40 10.97 -8.24
C ASP A 300 -20.45 11.42 -9.37
N ARG A 301 -21.06 11.87 -10.47
CA ARG A 301 -20.33 12.39 -11.64
C ARG A 301 -19.44 13.60 -11.33
N SER A 302 -19.72 14.33 -10.28
CA SER A 302 -18.94 15.48 -9.80
C SER A 302 -17.62 15.07 -9.15
N GLU A 303 -17.56 13.92 -8.51
CA GLU A 303 -16.40 13.41 -7.75
C GLU A 303 -15.33 12.73 -8.64
N LYS A 304 -15.45 12.87 -9.96
CA LYS A 304 -14.57 12.24 -10.93
C LYS A 304 -13.09 12.54 -10.68
N ILE A 305 -12.28 11.50 -10.66
CA ILE A 305 -10.81 11.62 -10.73
C ILE A 305 -10.34 11.68 -12.20
N ARG A 306 -11.00 10.90 -13.10
CA ARG A 306 -10.61 10.78 -14.50
C ARG A 306 -11.82 10.74 -15.42
N THR A 307 -11.67 11.36 -16.59
CA THR A 307 -12.68 11.34 -17.64
C THR A 307 -12.14 10.71 -18.91
N TYR A 308 -12.88 9.75 -19.43
CA TYR A 308 -12.65 9.05 -20.70
C TYR A 308 -13.64 9.62 -21.73
N ASN A 309 -13.15 10.43 -22.68
CA ASN A 309 -13.98 11.08 -23.69
C ASN A 309 -13.76 10.39 -25.04
N PHE A 310 -14.68 9.50 -25.40
CA PHE A 310 -14.59 8.71 -26.63
C PHE A 310 -14.71 9.56 -27.90
N PRO A 311 -15.68 10.51 -28.02
CA PRO A 311 -15.77 11.38 -29.20
C PRO A 311 -14.51 12.18 -29.51
N GLN A 312 -13.72 12.52 -28.48
CA GLN A 312 -12.49 13.30 -28.62
C GLN A 312 -11.22 12.42 -28.55
N GLY A 313 -11.35 11.11 -28.35
CA GLY A 313 -10.21 10.18 -28.24
C GLY A 313 -9.25 10.52 -27.09
N ARG A 314 -9.73 11.20 -26.03
CA ARG A 314 -8.88 11.71 -24.95
C ARG A 314 -9.27 11.17 -23.57
N VAL A 315 -8.24 11.05 -22.73
CA VAL A 315 -8.39 10.80 -21.29
C VAL A 315 -7.80 11.98 -20.52
N THR A 316 -8.54 12.47 -19.52
CA THR A 316 -8.10 13.58 -18.67
C THR A 316 -8.13 13.13 -17.20
N ASP A 317 -6.99 13.16 -16.52
CA ASP A 317 -6.91 13.02 -15.07
C ASP A 317 -7.01 14.40 -14.42
N HIS A 318 -8.09 14.61 -13.67
CA HIS A 318 -8.43 15.92 -13.11
C HIS A 318 -7.61 16.27 -11.86
N ARG A 319 -6.99 15.29 -11.20
CA ARG A 319 -6.18 15.51 -10.01
C ARG A 319 -4.88 16.23 -10.33
N ILE A 320 -4.32 15.92 -11.49
CA ILE A 320 -3.01 16.43 -11.94
C ILE A 320 -3.10 17.27 -13.22
N GLY A 321 -4.31 17.46 -13.78
CA GLY A 321 -4.53 18.24 -14.99
C GLY A 321 -3.96 17.61 -16.27
N LEU A 322 -3.58 16.31 -16.24
CA LEU A 322 -2.99 15.61 -17.38
C LEU A 322 -4.07 15.24 -18.39
N THR A 323 -3.84 15.55 -19.67
CA THR A 323 -4.70 15.14 -20.80
C THR A 323 -3.88 14.40 -21.84
N LEU A 324 -4.31 13.18 -22.19
CA LEU A 324 -3.67 12.33 -23.19
C LEU A 324 -4.67 11.98 -24.31
N TYR A 325 -4.22 12.10 -25.58
CA TYR A 325 -5.02 11.81 -26.77
C TYR A 325 -4.73 10.41 -27.33
N LYS A 326 -4.74 9.40 -26.44
CA LYS A 326 -4.49 8.00 -26.78
C LYS A 326 -5.46 7.06 -26.06
N LEU A 327 -6.76 7.44 -26.07
CA LEU A 327 -7.82 6.71 -25.36
C LEU A 327 -7.78 5.20 -25.62
N ASP A 328 -7.70 4.78 -26.90
CA ASP A 328 -7.74 3.37 -27.25
C ASP A 328 -6.57 2.57 -26.66
N LYS A 329 -5.38 3.15 -26.61
CA LYS A 329 -4.21 2.53 -25.97
C LYS A 329 -4.41 2.40 -24.48
N ILE A 330 -4.94 3.46 -23.84
CA ILE A 330 -5.22 3.49 -22.40
C ILE A 330 -6.25 2.41 -22.05
N MET A 331 -7.36 2.31 -22.80
CA MET A 331 -8.37 1.27 -22.59
C MET A 331 -7.85 -0.16 -22.83
N ASN A 332 -6.75 -0.31 -23.55
CA ASN A 332 -6.04 -1.57 -23.74
C ASN A 332 -4.91 -1.81 -22.71
N GLY A 333 -4.80 -0.97 -21.67
CA GLY A 333 -3.89 -1.17 -20.54
C GLY A 333 -2.63 -0.29 -20.55
N ASP A 334 -2.45 0.63 -21.51
CA ASP A 334 -1.31 1.57 -21.53
C ASP A 334 -1.58 2.78 -20.59
N ILE A 335 -1.63 2.50 -19.28
CA ILE A 335 -1.91 3.52 -18.23
C ILE A 335 -0.66 3.97 -17.48
N GLN A 336 0.53 3.45 -17.82
CA GLN A 336 1.76 3.71 -17.07
C GLN A 336 2.09 5.20 -16.98
N GLU A 337 1.96 5.96 -18.07
CA GLU A 337 2.23 7.40 -18.08
C GLU A 337 1.35 8.19 -17.10
N ILE A 338 0.09 7.77 -16.94
CA ILE A 338 -0.83 8.41 -15.98
C ILE A 338 -0.41 8.08 -14.55
N ILE A 339 -0.05 6.82 -14.30
CA ILE A 339 0.41 6.35 -12.98
C ILE A 339 1.70 7.08 -12.60
N ASP A 340 2.67 7.19 -13.50
CA ASP A 340 3.94 7.86 -13.26
C ASP A 340 3.73 9.36 -12.94
N ALA A 341 2.83 10.01 -13.66
CA ALA A 341 2.48 11.40 -13.39
C ALA A 341 1.78 11.58 -12.03
N CYS A 342 0.92 10.63 -11.63
CA CYS A 342 0.30 10.63 -10.30
C CYS A 342 1.33 10.40 -9.19
N ILE A 343 2.26 9.48 -9.39
CA ILE A 343 3.37 9.22 -8.45
C ILE A 343 4.21 10.49 -8.28
N ALA A 344 4.60 11.13 -9.38
CA ALA A 344 5.41 12.35 -9.35
C ALA A 344 4.67 13.50 -8.61
N ALA A 345 3.37 13.66 -8.85
CA ALA A 345 2.56 14.67 -8.17
C ALA A 345 2.42 14.39 -6.66
N ASP A 346 2.24 13.13 -6.25
CA ASP A 346 2.20 12.74 -4.85
C ASP A 346 3.54 12.95 -4.15
N GLN A 347 4.64 12.58 -4.80
CA GLN A 347 5.99 12.82 -4.29
C GLN A 347 6.28 14.32 -4.11
N ALA A 348 5.92 15.15 -5.10
CA ALA A 348 6.07 16.60 -5.01
C ALA A 348 5.27 17.19 -3.85
N LYS A 349 4.03 16.74 -3.65
CA LYS A 349 3.19 17.15 -2.52
C LYS A 349 3.76 16.76 -1.18
N ARG A 350 4.29 15.53 -1.05
CA ARG A 350 4.93 15.05 0.20
C ARG A 350 6.22 15.82 0.50
N LEU A 351 7.01 16.17 -0.52
CA LEU A 351 8.21 16.98 -0.35
C LEU A 351 7.85 18.38 0.14
N SER A 352 6.86 19.06 -0.44
CA SER A 352 6.43 20.38 0.01
C SER A 352 5.93 20.38 1.46
N ASN A 353 5.18 19.34 1.86
CA ASN A 353 4.72 19.20 3.25
C ASN A 353 5.87 18.97 4.24
N LEU A 354 6.95 18.30 3.84
CA LEU A 354 8.15 18.12 4.68
C LEU A 354 8.94 19.42 4.82
N GLU A 355 9.02 20.24 3.77
CA GLU A 355 9.68 21.55 3.81
C GLU A 355 8.93 22.56 4.68
N GLU A 356 7.57 22.51 4.70
CA GLU A 356 6.74 23.34 5.57
C GLU A 356 6.80 22.92 7.06
N ALA A 357 7.12 21.66 7.34
CA ALA A 357 7.20 21.11 8.71
C ALA A 357 8.61 21.21 9.34
N SER A 358 9.62 21.64 8.57
CA SER A 358 11.02 21.77 8.98
C SER A 358 11.38 23.20 9.34
#